data_a5be8988fe2b18c132c779ff6d627bcf
#
_entry.id   a5be8988fe2b18c132c779ff6d627bcf
#
_cell.length_a   1.000
_cell.length_b   1.000
_cell.length_c   1.000
_cell.angle_alpha   90.00
_cell.angle_beta   90.00
_cell.angle_gamma   90.00
#
_symmetry.space_group_name_H-M   'P 1'
#
loop_
_entity.id
_entity.type
_entity.pdbx_description
1 polymer ?
#
loop_
_entity_poly.entity_id
_entity_poly.type
_entity_poly.pdbx_seq_one_letter_code
_entity_poly.pdbx_strand_id
1 'polypeptide(L)'
;NKEVVLRIGDYDNYDSLVNAFKGVEKLLLVSGSDIFKRGTQHQNVVTAAKEAGVQHIVYTSFQVKNETESSPLWLVTQSHLQTEALLKESGINYTILKNTLYMDFVPAFLGEKVLETGVIYFPAGNGKVGAVLRSEMAEATANILTGSNHIGKTYRFTNHEAFSYQEVAQHLSETTGKTISYISPTADEYAHTLSEHGMPEDFIGFFSSFAVAQANGELEIVDSDLEQILGRKPTSVKTFLNQIYSSPKK
;
A
#
# COMPACT_ATOMS: atom_id res chain seq x y z
N ASN A 1 27.10 9.36 11.75
CA ASN A 1 26.54 8.01 11.49
C ASN A 1 26.06 7.45 12.81
N LYS A 2 24.73 7.24 12.99
CA LYS A 2 24.25 6.44 14.12
C LYS A 2 24.56 4.98 13.79
N GLU A 3 25.11 4.27 14.76
CA GLU A 3 25.40 2.85 14.62
C GLU A 3 24.08 2.08 14.48
N VAL A 4 23.91 1.34 13.38
CA VAL A 4 22.74 0.51 13.12
C VAL A 4 23.06 -0.90 13.58
N VAL A 5 22.26 -1.43 14.51
CA VAL A 5 22.39 -2.80 14.99
C VAL A 5 21.50 -3.71 14.13
N LEU A 6 22.10 -4.66 13.45
CA LEU A 6 21.38 -5.68 12.68
C LEU A 6 21.01 -6.86 13.59
N ARG A 7 19.76 -7.31 13.51
CA ARG A 7 19.25 -8.48 14.24
C ARG A 7 18.49 -9.38 13.29
N ILE A 8 18.58 -10.69 13.49
CA ILE A 8 17.82 -11.66 12.72
C ILE A 8 16.47 -11.88 13.42
N GLY A 9 15.40 -11.74 12.68
CA GLY A 9 14.04 -12.01 13.11
C GLY A 9 13.19 -12.47 11.91
N ASP A 10 12.46 -13.56 12.10
CA ASP A 10 11.56 -14.12 11.11
C ASP A 10 10.15 -14.18 11.69
N TYR A 11 9.15 -13.68 10.97
CA TYR A 11 7.76 -13.68 11.42
C TYR A 11 7.17 -15.07 11.61
N ASP A 12 7.74 -16.07 10.95
CA ASP A 12 7.37 -17.49 11.15
C ASP A 12 8.11 -18.14 12.34
N ASN A 13 9.13 -17.47 12.92
CA ASN A 13 9.93 -17.99 14.03
C ASN A 13 9.82 -17.09 15.27
N TYR A 14 8.93 -17.49 16.19
CA TYR A 14 8.62 -16.76 17.42
C TYR A 14 9.86 -16.45 18.26
N ASP A 15 10.72 -17.45 18.52
CA ASP A 15 11.91 -17.28 19.37
C ASP A 15 12.90 -16.27 18.78
N SER A 16 13.02 -16.25 17.45
CA SER A 16 13.86 -15.27 16.76
C SER A 16 13.34 -13.85 16.96
N LEU A 17 12.02 -13.65 16.98
CA LEU A 17 11.40 -12.35 17.22
C LEU A 17 11.59 -11.89 18.67
N VAL A 18 11.37 -12.76 19.67
CA VAL A 18 11.62 -12.42 21.09
C VAL A 18 13.06 -11.97 21.27
N ASN A 19 14.02 -12.68 20.67
CA ASN A 19 15.43 -12.32 20.76
C ASN A 19 15.73 -10.99 20.02
N ALA A 20 15.15 -10.79 18.84
CA ALA A 20 15.35 -9.57 18.06
C ALA A 20 14.78 -8.32 18.76
N PHE A 21 13.70 -8.47 19.55
CA PHE A 21 13.03 -7.34 20.19
C PHE A 21 13.57 -6.98 21.59
N LYS A 22 14.52 -7.73 22.14
CA LYS A 22 15.13 -7.39 23.45
C LYS A 22 15.69 -5.97 23.46
N GLY A 23 15.18 -5.13 24.39
CA GLY A 23 15.60 -3.74 24.55
C GLY A 23 15.05 -2.78 23.49
N VAL A 24 14.07 -3.20 22.69
CA VAL A 24 13.36 -2.35 21.73
C VAL A 24 12.19 -1.65 22.45
N GLU A 25 12.17 -0.32 22.44
CA GLU A 25 11.09 0.46 23.03
C GLU A 25 9.94 0.68 22.03
N LYS A 26 10.26 1.06 20.79
CA LYS A 26 9.28 1.26 19.70
C LYS A 26 9.58 0.30 18.57
N LEU A 27 8.55 -0.39 18.10
CA LEU A 27 8.62 -1.36 17.00
C LEU A 27 7.78 -0.86 15.82
N LEU A 28 8.36 -0.87 14.62
CA LEU A 28 7.60 -0.77 13.38
C LEU A 28 7.28 -2.19 12.89
N LEU A 29 6.01 -2.55 12.93
CA LEU A 29 5.50 -3.77 12.29
C LEU A 29 5.09 -3.44 10.86
N VAL A 30 5.94 -3.78 9.90
CA VAL A 30 5.60 -3.72 8.48
C VAL A 30 4.84 -5.00 8.13
N SER A 31 3.63 -4.86 7.55
CA SER A 31 2.79 -6.01 7.24
C SER A 31 3.47 -7.00 6.29
N GLY A 32 3.36 -8.29 6.62
CA GLY A 32 3.90 -9.37 5.80
C GLY A 32 3.26 -9.42 4.41
N SER A 33 4.02 -9.83 3.39
CA SER A 33 3.55 -9.94 2.00
C SER A 33 2.74 -11.20 1.73
N ASP A 34 2.95 -12.27 2.51
CA ASP A 34 2.16 -13.50 2.41
C ASP A 34 0.79 -13.31 3.07
N ILE A 35 -0.22 -13.04 2.26
CA ILE A 35 -1.59 -12.77 2.75
C ILE A 35 -2.22 -13.93 3.50
N PHE A 36 -1.82 -15.17 3.22
CA PHE A 36 -2.36 -16.37 3.86
C PHE A 36 -1.73 -16.64 5.23
N LYS A 37 -0.46 -16.30 5.41
CA LYS A 37 0.26 -16.46 6.68
C LYS A 37 0.24 -15.21 7.54
N ARG A 38 -0.08 -14.06 6.97
CA ARG A 38 0.01 -12.74 7.64
C ARG A 38 -0.63 -12.72 9.02
N GLY A 39 -1.82 -13.28 9.18
CA GLY A 39 -2.52 -13.31 10.48
C GLY A 39 -1.69 -13.98 11.56
N THR A 40 -1.16 -15.18 11.30
CA THR A 40 -0.30 -15.93 12.24
C THR A 40 1.04 -15.24 12.46
N GLN A 41 1.66 -14.75 11.40
CA GLN A 41 2.92 -14.00 11.47
C GLN A 41 2.79 -12.75 12.33
N HIS A 42 1.74 -11.96 12.15
CA HIS A 42 1.52 -10.76 12.96
C HIS A 42 1.19 -11.09 14.41
N GLN A 43 0.47 -12.19 14.67
CA GLN A 43 0.25 -12.67 16.04
C GLN A 43 1.57 -13.01 16.73
N ASN A 44 2.48 -13.71 16.03
CA ASN A 44 3.82 -13.99 16.56
C ASN A 44 4.55 -12.68 16.91
N VAL A 45 4.52 -11.69 16.00
CA VAL A 45 5.19 -10.40 16.24
C VAL A 45 4.61 -9.68 17.46
N VAL A 46 3.29 -9.56 17.58
CA VAL A 46 2.66 -8.84 18.70
C VAL A 46 2.90 -9.56 20.02
N THR A 47 2.81 -10.90 20.04
CA THR A 47 3.05 -11.70 21.24
C THR A 47 4.53 -11.62 21.66
N ALA A 48 5.47 -11.75 20.72
CA ALA A 48 6.90 -11.63 20.99
C ALA A 48 7.28 -10.21 21.45
N ALA A 49 6.66 -9.17 20.86
CA ALA A 49 6.85 -7.80 21.29
C ALA A 49 6.39 -7.57 22.74
N LYS A 50 5.26 -8.17 23.13
CA LYS A 50 4.76 -8.12 24.51
C LYS A 50 5.73 -8.81 25.47
N GLU A 51 6.20 -10.01 25.14
CA GLU A 51 7.16 -10.76 25.95
C GLU A 51 8.49 -10.02 26.10
N ALA A 52 8.98 -9.41 25.02
CA ALA A 52 10.23 -8.64 25.02
C ALA A 52 10.12 -7.26 25.70
N GLY A 53 8.92 -6.85 26.11
CA GLY A 53 8.67 -5.57 26.80
C GLY A 53 8.65 -4.33 25.89
N VAL A 54 8.31 -4.51 24.60
CA VAL A 54 8.11 -3.39 23.67
C VAL A 54 6.99 -2.49 24.17
N GLN A 55 7.22 -1.19 24.20
CA GLN A 55 6.29 -0.21 24.76
C GLN A 55 5.30 0.35 23.75
N HIS A 56 5.64 0.36 22.46
CA HIS A 56 4.82 0.95 21.41
C HIS A 56 5.03 0.24 20.07
N ILE A 57 3.94 -0.17 19.41
CA ILE A 57 3.96 -0.76 18.08
C ILE A 57 3.31 0.22 17.10
N VAL A 58 4.03 0.61 16.05
CA VAL A 58 3.49 1.31 14.89
C VAL A 58 3.27 0.27 13.80
N TYR A 59 2.06 0.17 13.28
CA TYR A 59 1.66 -0.90 12.36
C TYR A 59 1.19 -0.36 11.02
N THR A 60 1.69 -0.93 9.92
CA THR A 60 1.22 -0.64 8.57
C THR A 60 0.01 -1.49 8.22
N SER A 61 -1.19 -0.94 8.39
CA SER A 61 -2.47 -1.52 8.01
C SER A 61 -2.85 -1.14 6.57
N PHE A 62 -4.08 -1.42 6.17
CA PHE A 62 -4.58 -1.17 4.83
C PHE A 62 -5.84 -0.30 4.85
N GLN A 63 -5.97 0.60 3.86
CA GLN A 63 -7.10 1.52 3.71
C GLN A 63 -8.00 1.10 2.54
N VAL A 64 -9.26 0.82 2.83
CA VAL A 64 -10.32 0.56 1.86
C VAL A 64 -11.65 1.03 2.44
N LYS A 65 -12.63 1.41 1.60
CA LYS A 65 -13.97 1.80 2.09
C LYS A 65 -14.82 0.62 2.55
N ASN A 66 -14.75 -0.50 1.81
CA ASN A 66 -15.51 -1.70 2.11
C ASN A 66 -14.63 -2.71 2.86
N GLU A 67 -14.75 -2.74 4.18
CA GLU A 67 -14.01 -3.65 5.07
C GLU A 67 -14.81 -4.94 5.37
N THR A 68 -15.59 -5.45 4.39
CA THR A 68 -16.41 -6.65 4.54
C THR A 68 -16.10 -7.72 3.49
N GLU A 69 -16.63 -8.93 3.69
CA GLU A 69 -16.45 -10.07 2.77
C GLU A 69 -16.97 -9.82 1.35
N SER A 70 -17.79 -8.80 1.14
CA SER A 70 -18.26 -8.42 -0.19
C SER A 70 -17.23 -7.63 -1.00
N SER A 71 -16.15 -7.17 -0.38
CA SER A 71 -15.06 -6.47 -1.07
C SER A 71 -14.21 -7.44 -1.91
N PRO A 72 -13.87 -7.12 -3.15
CA PRO A 72 -12.85 -7.85 -3.92
C PRO A 72 -11.49 -7.94 -3.19
N LEU A 73 -11.22 -7.02 -2.25
CA LEU A 73 -9.99 -6.94 -1.48
C LEU A 73 -10.08 -7.62 -0.09
N TRP A 74 -11.16 -8.39 0.17
CA TRP A 74 -11.35 -9.01 1.48
C TRP A 74 -10.19 -9.88 1.93
N LEU A 75 -9.60 -10.69 1.03
CA LEU A 75 -8.43 -11.52 1.35
C LEU A 75 -7.24 -10.70 1.87
N VAL A 76 -7.08 -9.48 1.37
CA VAL A 76 -6.03 -8.56 1.86
C VAL A 76 -6.47 -7.91 3.16
N THR A 77 -7.71 -7.42 3.22
CA THR A 77 -8.24 -6.57 4.30
C THR A 77 -8.41 -7.34 5.61
N GLN A 78 -8.95 -8.57 5.57
CA GLN A 78 -9.28 -9.34 6.78
C GLN A 78 -8.09 -9.52 7.74
N SER A 79 -6.91 -9.84 7.24
CA SER A 79 -5.71 -10.03 8.06
C SER A 79 -5.19 -8.73 8.68
N HIS A 80 -5.43 -7.59 8.01
CA HIS A 80 -5.14 -6.27 8.58
C HIS A 80 -6.10 -5.93 9.72
N LEU A 81 -7.41 -6.18 9.56
CA LEU A 81 -8.40 -5.98 10.62
C LEU A 81 -8.15 -6.87 11.83
N GLN A 82 -7.78 -8.14 11.60
CA GLN A 82 -7.38 -9.06 12.67
C GLN A 82 -6.18 -8.51 13.45
N THR A 83 -5.18 -7.97 12.77
CA THR A 83 -3.99 -7.39 13.41
C THR A 83 -4.33 -6.11 14.16
N GLU A 84 -5.21 -5.25 13.64
CA GLU A 84 -5.69 -4.07 14.35
C GLU A 84 -6.42 -4.43 15.65
N ALA A 85 -7.27 -5.48 15.62
CA ALA A 85 -7.94 -5.98 16.80
C ALA A 85 -6.93 -6.53 17.83
N LEU A 86 -5.99 -7.36 17.37
CA LEU A 86 -4.92 -7.92 18.20
C LEU A 86 -4.09 -6.84 18.91
N LEU A 87 -3.72 -5.76 18.19
CA LEU A 87 -2.99 -4.64 18.77
C LEU A 87 -3.80 -3.93 19.86
N LYS A 88 -5.09 -3.67 19.61
CA LYS A 88 -5.99 -3.04 20.58
C LYS A 88 -6.16 -3.87 21.86
N GLU A 89 -6.14 -5.20 21.75
CA GLU A 89 -6.30 -6.15 22.85
C GLU A 89 -4.96 -6.50 23.56
N SER A 90 -3.82 -6.22 22.92
CA SER A 90 -2.49 -6.62 23.42
C SER A 90 -2.09 -5.97 24.74
N GLY A 91 -2.61 -4.78 25.04
CA GLY A 91 -2.18 -3.92 26.15
C GLY A 91 -0.90 -3.13 25.87
N ILE A 92 -0.28 -3.27 24.68
CA ILE A 92 0.84 -2.45 24.22
C ILE A 92 0.27 -1.16 23.60
N ASN A 93 0.93 -0.03 23.79
CA ASN A 93 0.56 1.17 23.04
C ASN A 93 0.71 0.92 21.54
N TYR A 94 -0.20 1.46 20.74
CA TYR A 94 -0.16 1.27 19.29
C TYR A 94 -0.41 2.57 18.53
N THR A 95 0.03 2.59 17.28
CA THR A 95 -0.37 3.53 16.23
C THR A 95 -0.66 2.73 14.97
N ILE A 96 -1.80 2.96 14.33
CA ILE A 96 -2.21 2.26 13.12
C ILE A 96 -2.06 3.22 11.93
N LEU A 97 -1.33 2.77 10.90
CA LEU A 97 -1.15 3.50 9.64
C LEU A 97 -1.96 2.77 8.56
N LYS A 98 -3.15 3.28 8.23
CA LYS A 98 -3.98 2.73 7.15
C LYS A 98 -3.45 3.22 5.80
N ASN A 99 -2.55 2.44 5.22
CA ASN A 99 -1.93 2.75 3.93
C ASN A 99 -2.90 2.46 2.78
N THR A 100 -3.02 3.40 1.85
CA THR A 100 -3.70 3.17 0.57
C THR A 100 -2.83 2.37 -0.40
N LEU A 101 -3.32 2.17 -1.64
CA LEU A 101 -2.52 1.59 -2.73
C LEU A 101 -1.24 2.39 -2.96
N TYR A 102 -0.14 1.69 -3.18
CA TYR A 102 1.14 2.32 -3.48
C TYR A 102 1.18 2.84 -4.92
N MET A 103 1.47 4.13 -5.07
CA MET A 103 1.63 4.75 -6.40
C MET A 103 2.76 4.09 -7.21
N ASP A 104 3.73 3.50 -6.54
CA ASP A 104 4.81 2.70 -7.12
C ASP A 104 4.31 1.50 -7.96
N PHE A 105 3.07 1.02 -7.73
CA PHE A 105 2.46 -0.03 -8.54
C PHE A 105 1.78 0.46 -9.81
N VAL A 106 1.52 1.76 -9.93
CA VAL A 106 0.85 2.30 -11.13
C VAL A 106 1.52 1.84 -12.43
N PRO A 107 2.85 1.89 -12.60
CA PRO A 107 3.50 1.41 -13.83
C PRO A 107 3.18 -0.05 -14.17
N ALA A 108 3.05 -0.92 -13.17
CA ALA A 108 2.70 -2.33 -13.39
C ALA A 108 1.26 -2.48 -13.92
N PHE A 109 0.32 -1.65 -13.46
CA PHE A 109 -1.05 -1.64 -13.96
C PHE A 109 -1.16 -1.03 -15.38
N LEU A 110 -0.21 -0.18 -15.78
CA LEU A 110 -0.17 0.37 -17.15
C LEU A 110 0.31 -0.65 -18.18
N GLY A 111 1.07 -1.66 -17.74
CA GLY A 111 1.77 -2.61 -18.60
C GLY A 111 3.12 -2.07 -19.10
N GLU A 112 4.11 -2.96 -19.21
CA GLU A 112 5.50 -2.61 -19.57
C GLU A 112 5.61 -1.91 -20.93
N LYS A 113 4.71 -2.21 -21.85
CA LYS A 113 4.72 -1.72 -23.23
C LYS A 113 3.76 -0.56 -23.49
N VAL A 114 3.24 0.10 -22.45
CA VAL A 114 2.25 1.18 -22.59
C VAL A 114 2.69 2.28 -23.57
N LEU A 115 3.98 2.64 -23.61
CA LEU A 115 4.49 3.65 -24.53
C LEU A 115 4.68 3.15 -25.97
N GLU A 116 4.64 1.84 -26.20
CA GLU A 116 4.70 1.21 -27.52
C GLU A 116 3.29 0.97 -28.07
N THR A 117 2.40 0.45 -27.25
CA THR A 117 1.01 0.12 -27.61
C THR A 117 0.11 1.35 -27.67
N GLY A 118 0.42 2.38 -26.88
CA GLY A 118 -0.44 3.56 -26.74
C GLY A 118 -1.74 3.29 -25.99
N VAL A 119 -1.85 2.15 -25.26
CA VAL A 119 -3.09 1.74 -24.59
C VAL A 119 -2.82 1.32 -23.16
N ILE A 120 -3.60 1.87 -22.24
CA ILE A 120 -3.78 1.34 -20.88
C ILE A 120 -5.01 0.45 -20.91
N TYR A 121 -4.82 -0.85 -20.62
CA TYR A 121 -5.89 -1.84 -20.61
C TYR A 121 -6.07 -2.36 -19.19
N PHE A 122 -7.04 -1.78 -18.44
CA PHE A 122 -7.20 -2.06 -17.02
C PHE A 122 -8.68 -1.87 -16.59
N PRO A 123 -9.33 -2.85 -15.93
CA PRO A 123 -10.78 -2.87 -15.70
C PRO A 123 -11.23 -2.02 -14.50
N ALA A 124 -10.73 -0.79 -14.38
CA ALA A 124 -11.05 0.10 -13.26
C ALA A 124 -12.22 1.07 -13.55
N GLY A 125 -12.83 1.02 -14.74
CA GLY A 125 -13.92 1.93 -15.10
C GLY A 125 -13.51 3.39 -14.94
N ASN A 126 -14.40 4.16 -14.32
CA ASN A 126 -14.15 5.56 -13.93
C ASN A 126 -13.71 5.69 -12.46
N GLY A 127 -13.43 4.58 -11.79
CA GLY A 127 -13.06 4.56 -10.37
C GLY A 127 -11.74 5.28 -10.13
N LYS A 128 -11.65 5.91 -8.96
CA LYS A 128 -10.46 6.69 -8.55
C LYS A 128 -9.74 6.03 -7.38
N VAL A 129 -8.46 6.36 -7.24
CA VAL A 129 -7.61 5.90 -6.12
C VAL A 129 -6.75 7.03 -5.61
N GLY A 130 -6.68 7.18 -4.27
CA GLY A 130 -5.81 8.14 -3.59
C GLY A 130 -4.42 7.57 -3.31
N ALA A 131 -3.75 6.99 -4.33
CA ALA A 131 -2.47 6.31 -4.17
C ALA A 131 -1.32 7.23 -3.73
N VAL A 132 -0.35 6.68 -2.97
CA VAL A 132 0.78 7.41 -2.37
C VAL A 132 2.08 6.64 -2.63
N LEU A 133 3.19 7.37 -2.77
CA LEU A 133 4.52 6.76 -2.85
C LEU A 133 4.93 6.11 -1.52
N ARG A 134 5.50 4.91 -1.60
CA ARG A 134 6.04 4.22 -0.41
C ARG A 134 7.12 5.04 0.30
N SER A 135 7.91 5.82 -0.42
CA SER A 135 8.91 6.71 0.16
C SER A 135 8.29 7.80 1.05
N GLU A 136 7.14 8.36 0.67
CA GLU A 136 6.43 9.35 1.47
C GLU A 136 5.73 8.72 2.68
N MET A 137 5.18 7.52 2.52
CA MET A 137 4.68 6.74 3.67
C MET A 137 5.81 6.42 4.67
N ALA A 138 7.01 6.08 4.17
CA ALA A 138 8.17 5.81 5.02
C ALA A 138 8.66 7.06 5.75
N GLU A 139 8.69 8.22 5.08
CA GLU A 139 9.02 9.51 5.68
C GLU A 139 8.05 9.86 6.81
N ALA A 140 6.75 9.78 6.54
CA ALA A 140 5.71 10.03 7.54
C ALA A 140 5.79 9.04 8.72
N THR A 141 6.06 7.76 8.44
CA THR A 141 6.26 6.73 9.48
C THR A 141 7.47 7.05 10.35
N ALA A 142 8.58 7.52 9.77
CA ALA A 142 9.76 7.95 10.51
C ALA A 142 9.45 9.16 11.42
N ASN A 143 8.65 10.12 10.94
CA ASN A 143 8.20 11.26 11.74
C ASN A 143 7.35 10.80 12.93
N ILE A 144 6.48 9.81 12.77
CA ILE A 144 5.69 9.22 13.85
C ILE A 144 6.58 8.47 14.85
N LEU A 145 7.52 7.66 14.38
CA LEU A 145 8.42 6.90 15.24
C LEU A 145 9.32 7.79 16.12
N THR A 146 9.77 8.91 15.57
CA THR A 146 10.64 9.87 16.28
C THR A 146 9.87 10.96 17.02
N GLY A 147 8.59 11.12 16.70
CA GLY A 147 7.70 12.12 17.29
C GLY A 147 7.06 11.67 18.60
N SER A 148 6.14 12.50 19.10
CA SER A 148 5.33 12.26 20.29
C SER A 148 3.83 12.43 19.97
N ASN A 149 2.97 11.98 20.91
CA ASN A 149 1.50 12.14 20.82
C ASN A 149 0.83 11.31 19.71
N HIS A 150 1.44 10.19 19.32
CA HIS A 150 0.90 9.27 18.30
C HIS A 150 0.25 8.01 18.90
N ILE A 151 0.37 7.78 20.21
CA ILE A 151 -0.20 6.61 20.90
C ILE A 151 -1.73 6.62 20.79
N GLY A 152 -2.32 5.47 20.44
CA GLY A 152 -3.75 5.28 20.27
C GLY A 152 -4.33 5.94 19.01
N LYS A 153 -3.49 6.48 18.13
CA LYS A 153 -3.93 7.12 16.89
C LYS A 153 -4.03 6.12 15.74
N THR A 154 -4.97 6.41 14.85
CA THR A 154 -5.06 5.77 13.53
C THR A 154 -4.97 6.89 12.49
N TYR A 155 -4.04 6.75 11.55
CA TYR A 155 -3.81 7.70 10.46
C TYR A 155 -4.16 7.07 9.13
N ARG A 156 -4.78 7.84 8.24
CA ARG A 156 -5.06 7.44 6.87
C ARG A 156 -3.97 7.99 5.96
N PHE A 157 -3.12 7.10 5.47
CA PHE A 157 -2.06 7.45 4.54
C PHE A 157 -2.58 7.39 3.11
N THR A 158 -3.29 8.43 2.72
CA THR A 158 -3.85 8.63 1.38
C THR A 158 -3.30 9.92 0.77
N ASN A 159 -3.44 10.07 -0.55
CA ASN A 159 -3.09 11.32 -1.21
C ASN A 159 -4.15 12.41 -0.92
N HIS A 160 -3.77 13.67 -1.16
CA HIS A 160 -4.67 14.82 -1.10
C HIS A 160 -5.62 14.89 -2.32
N GLU A 161 -5.38 14.06 -3.33
CA GLU A 161 -6.20 13.92 -4.53
C GLU A 161 -6.30 12.45 -4.94
N ALA A 162 -7.42 12.08 -5.57
CA ALA A 162 -7.61 10.76 -6.15
C ALA A 162 -7.64 10.88 -7.68
N PHE A 163 -7.10 9.89 -8.37
CA PHE A 163 -7.01 9.87 -9.84
C PHE A 163 -7.63 8.60 -10.43
N SER A 164 -8.10 8.71 -11.68
CA SER A 164 -8.56 7.62 -12.54
C SER A 164 -7.49 7.24 -13.57
N TYR A 165 -7.63 6.06 -14.19
CA TYR A 165 -6.73 5.66 -15.29
C TYR A 165 -6.97 6.47 -16.58
N GLN A 166 -8.15 7.08 -16.75
CA GLN A 166 -8.37 8.06 -17.81
C GLN A 166 -7.49 9.31 -17.63
N GLU A 167 -7.39 9.81 -16.38
CA GLU A 167 -6.49 10.94 -16.05
C GLU A 167 -5.02 10.54 -16.19
N VAL A 168 -4.65 9.30 -15.84
CA VAL A 168 -3.29 8.76 -16.07
C VAL A 168 -2.95 8.73 -17.56
N ALA A 169 -3.85 8.25 -18.41
CA ALA A 169 -3.64 8.24 -19.87
C ALA A 169 -3.42 9.65 -20.43
N GLN A 170 -4.20 10.63 -19.96
CA GLN A 170 -4.03 12.03 -20.33
C GLN A 170 -2.65 12.56 -19.89
N HIS A 171 -2.26 12.34 -18.63
CA HIS A 171 -0.97 12.81 -18.12
C HIS A 171 0.21 12.16 -18.83
N LEU A 172 0.12 10.87 -19.16
CA LEU A 172 1.15 10.19 -19.95
C LEU A 172 1.25 10.78 -21.37
N SER A 173 0.11 11.07 -21.99
CA SER A 173 0.10 11.70 -23.32
C SER A 173 0.77 13.08 -23.29
N GLU A 174 0.45 13.90 -22.29
CA GLU A 174 1.07 15.21 -22.08
C GLU A 174 2.59 15.09 -21.82
N THR A 175 3.00 14.11 -21.00
CA THR A 175 4.40 13.92 -20.60
C THR A 175 5.28 13.42 -21.74
N THR A 176 4.75 12.49 -22.56
CA THR A 176 5.55 11.76 -23.56
C THR A 176 5.40 12.31 -24.97
N GLY A 177 4.38 13.14 -25.23
CA GLY A 177 3.99 13.60 -26.57
C GLY A 177 3.37 12.50 -27.44
N LYS A 178 3.05 11.33 -26.88
CA LYS A 178 2.40 10.21 -27.56
C LYS A 178 0.91 10.20 -27.24
N THR A 179 0.09 9.69 -28.13
CA THR A 179 -1.32 9.44 -27.83
C THR A 179 -1.43 8.16 -26.99
N ILE A 180 -1.87 8.30 -25.75
CA ILE A 180 -2.17 7.18 -24.85
C ILE A 180 -3.67 7.18 -24.57
N SER A 181 -4.34 6.06 -24.83
CA SER A 181 -5.76 5.86 -24.56
C SER A 181 -5.98 4.93 -23.38
N TYR A 182 -7.12 5.06 -22.71
CA TYR A 182 -7.55 4.15 -21.66
C TYR A 182 -8.73 3.32 -22.14
N ILE A 183 -8.64 2.01 -21.99
CA ILE A 183 -9.70 1.04 -22.27
C ILE A 183 -9.96 0.26 -20.98
N SER A 184 -11.22 0.27 -20.54
CA SER A 184 -11.66 -0.53 -19.39
C SER A 184 -12.45 -1.73 -19.89
N PRO A 185 -11.84 -2.92 -19.99
CA PRO A 185 -12.56 -4.16 -20.26
C PRO A 185 -13.41 -4.60 -19.08
N THR A 186 -14.16 -5.69 -19.24
CA THR A 186 -14.67 -6.43 -18.10
C THR A 186 -13.54 -7.15 -17.34
N ALA A 187 -13.76 -7.49 -16.07
CA ALA A 187 -12.77 -8.23 -15.28
C ALA A 187 -12.41 -9.58 -15.93
N ASP A 188 -13.38 -10.27 -16.52
CA ASP A 188 -13.18 -11.57 -17.17
C ASP A 188 -12.35 -11.44 -18.46
N GLU A 189 -12.63 -10.44 -19.30
CA GLU A 189 -11.84 -10.14 -20.50
C GLU A 189 -10.39 -9.81 -20.14
N TYR A 190 -10.20 -9.02 -19.07
CA TYR A 190 -8.88 -8.68 -18.57
C TYR A 190 -8.10 -9.90 -18.08
N ALA A 191 -8.73 -10.73 -17.24
CA ALA A 191 -8.12 -11.94 -16.71
C ALA A 191 -7.74 -12.90 -17.85
N HIS A 192 -8.61 -13.08 -18.84
CA HIS A 192 -8.34 -13.89 -20.02
C HIS A 192 -7.15 -13.38 -20.82
N THR A 193 -7.10 -12.06 -21.09
CA THR A 193 -5.99 -11.42 -21.80
C THR A 193 -4.66 -11.62 -21.07
N LEU A 194 -4.63 -11.43 -19.74
CA LEU A 194 -3.40 -11.64 -18.96
C LEU A 194 -2.94 -13.11 -18.98
N SER A 195 -3.89 -14.06 -18.91
CA SER A 195 -3.60 -15.49 -18.99
C SER A 195 -3.01 -15.88 -20.35
N GLU A 196 -3.55 -15.36 -21.46
CA GLU A 196 -3.00 -15.59 -22.81
C GLU A 196 -1.56 -15.05 -22.95
N HIS A 197 -1.20 -14.00 -22.20
CA HIS A 197 0.15 -13.46 -22.15
C HIS A 197 1.06 -14.17 -21.12
N GLY A 198 0.59 -15.27 -20.52
CA GLY A 198 1.38 -16.12 -19.62
C GLY A 198 1.58 -15.54 -18.21
N MET A 199 0.74 -14.60 -17.78
CA MET A 199 0.79 -14.10 -16.40
C MET A 199 0.33 -15.18 -15.42
N PRO A 200 1.04 -15.41 -14.28
CA PRO A 200 0.60 -16.34 -13.25
C PRO A 200 -0.76 -15.98 -12.65
N GLU A 201 -1.59 -16.98 -12.32
CA GLU A 201 -2.95 -16.79 -11.78
C GLU A 201 -3.00 -15.88 -10.55
N ASP A 202 -2.04 -16.02 -9.62
CA ASP A 202 -2.00 -15.21 -8.42
C ASP A 202 -1.87 -13.70 -8.74
N PHE A 203 -1.08 -13.35 -9.76
CA PHE A 203 -0.95 -11.96 -10.22
C PHE A 203 -2.21 -11.49 -10.94
N ILE A 204 -2.84 -12.37 -11.76
CA ILE A 204 -4.12 -12.05 -12.42
C ILE A 204 -5.18 -11.74 -11.35
N GLY A 205 -5.30 -12.59 -10.34
CA GLY A 205 -6.22 -12.40 -9.22
C GLY A 205 -5.94 -11.09 -8.47
N PHE A 206 -4.68 -10.80 -8.19
CA PHE A 206 -4.26 -9.56 -7.52
C PHE A 206 -4.65 -8.32 -8.34
N PHE A 207 -4.23 -8.24 -9.61
CA PHE A 207 -4.54 -7.10 -10.48
C PHE A 207 -6.05 -6.90 -10.67
N SER A 208 -6.78 -7.98 -10.92
CA SER A 208 -8.24 -7.94 -11.11
C SER A 208 -8.97 -7.47 -9.85
N SER A 209 -8.58 -7.95 -8.67
CA SER A 209 -9.20 -7.55 -7.39
C SER A 209 -9.05 -6.05 -7.14
N PHE A 210 -7.85 -5.51 -7.33
CA PHE A 210 -7.61 -4.07 -7.17
C PHE A 210 -8.34 -3.24 -8.21
N ALA A 211 -8.41 -3.70 -9.46
CA ALA A 211 -9.15 -3.01 -10.52
C ALA A 211 -10.65 -2.94 -10.22
N VAL A 212 -11.25 -4.06 -9.83
CA VAL A 212 -12.68 -4.13 -9.48
C VAL A 212 -12.99 -3.29 -8.24
N ALA A 213 -12.15 -3.36 -7.21
CA ALA A 213 -12.32 -2.52 -6.02
C ALA A 213 -12.24 -1.02 -6.36
N GLN A 214 -11.34 -0.65 -7.27
CA GLN A 214 -11.26 0.73 -7.75
C GLN A 214 -12.50 1.11 -8.57
N ALA A 215 -12.97 0.25 -9.47
CA ALA A 215 -14.20 0.47 -10.24
C ALA A 215 -15.43 0.67 -9.33
N ASN A 216 -15.49 -0.07 -8.21
CA ASN A 216 -16.52 0.06 -7.18
C ASN A 216 -16.35 1.32 -6.30
N GLY A 217 -15.31 2.12 -6.49
CA GLY A 217 -15.01 3.31 -5.70
C GLY A 217 -14.48 3.03 -4.29
N GLU A 218 -14.06 1.79 -4.00
CA GLU A 218 -13.58 1.38 -2.67
C GLU A 218 -12.22 2.00 -2.31
N LEU A 219 -11.42 2.39 -3.31
CA LEU A 219 -10.10 2.99 -3.15
C LEU A 219 -10.10 4.53 -3.27
N GLU A 220 -11.27 5.12 -3.54
CA GLU A 220 -11.41 6.57 -3.61
C GLU A 220 -11.54 7.18 -2.21
N ILE A 221 -10.41 7.29 -1.53
CA ILE A 221 -10.29 7.87 -0.20
C ILE A 221 -9.25 8.97 -0.26
N VAL A 222 -9.63 10.15 0.20
CA VAL A 222 -8.78 11.33 0.29
C VAL A 222 -8.84 11.84 1.73
N ASP A 223 -7.68 12.03 2.35
CA ASP A 223 -7.56 12.51 3.73
C ASP A 223 -6.33 13.41 3.86
N SER A 224 -6.27 14.21 4.91
CA SER A 224 -5.17 15.15 5.16
C SER A 224 -4.12 14.64 6.16
N ASP A 225 -4.31 13.46 6.75
CA ASP A 225 -3.41 12.96 7.80
C ASP A 225 -1.96 12.85 7.31
N LEU A 226 -1.75 12.27 6.13
CA LEU A 226 -0.41 12.13 5.55
C LEU A 226 0.22 13.50 5.28
N GLU A 227 -0.52 14.42 4.65
CA GLU A 227 -0.07 15.78 4.38
C GLU A 227 0.36 16.51 5.66
N GLN A 228 -0.43 16.38 6.73
CA GLN A 228 -0.12 17.00 8.04
C GLN A 228 1.16 16.43 8.66
N ILE A 229 1.37 15.10 8.58
CA ILE A 229 2.56 14.44 9.14
C ILE A 229 3.80 14.76 8.32
N LEU A 230 3.68 14.85 6.99
CA LEU A 230 4.78 15.25 6.10
C LEU A 230 5.11 16.74 6.19
N GLY A 231 4.15 17.58 6.57
CA GLY A 231 4.26 19.05 6.50
C GLY A 231 4.24 19.60 5.06
N ARG A 232 3.85 18.78 4.09
CA ARG A 232 3.74 19.11 2.67
C ARG A 232 2.74 18.20 1.97
N LYS A 233 2.24 18.63 0.82
CA LYS A 233 1.40 17.76 -0.03
C LYS A 233 2.17 16.53 -0.51
N PRO A 234 1.57 15.34 -0.47
CA PRO A 234 2.11 14.16 -1.15
C PRO A 234 2.25 14.39 -2.65
N THR A 235 3.15 13.65 -3.27
CA THR A 235 3.39 13.70 -4.72
C THR A 235 2.13 13.34 -5.49
N SER A 236 1.72 14.19 -6.44
CA SER A 236 0.59 13.90 -7.34
C SER A 236 0.96 12.83 -8.37
N VAL A 237 -0.05 12.12 -8.90
CA VAL A 237 0.18 11.14 -9.97
C VAL A 237 0.81 11.79 -11.20
N LYS A 238 0.42 13.01 -11.55
CA LYS A 238 1.03 13.77 -12.65
C LYS A 238 2.53 13.99 -12.44
N THR A 239 2.92 14.42 -11.23
CA THR A 239 4.34 14.64 -10.89
C THR A 239 5.12 13.33 -10.95
N PHE A 240 4.57 12.25 -10.41
CA PHE A 240 5.19 10.93 -10.45
C PHE A 240 5.38 10.42 -11.88
N LEU A 241 4.36 10.49 -12.73
CA LEU A 241 4.46 10.08 -14.13
C LEU A 241 5.50 10.91 -14.90
N ASN A 242 5.57 12.21 -14.63
CA ASN A 242 6.60 13.07 -15.21
C ASN A 242 8.02 12.62 -14.80
N GLN A 243 8.23 12.20 -13.55
CA GLN A 243 9.54 11.74 -13.07
C GLN A 243 10.03 10.47 -13.78
N ILE A 244 9.12 9.53 -14.06
CA ILE A 244 9.50 8.22 -14.60
C ILE A 244 9.38 8.11 -16.14
N TYR A 245 8.53 8.91 -16.76
CA TYR A 245 8.25 8.82 -18.22
C TYR A 245 8.75 10.02 -19.02
N SER A 246 9.20 11.11 -18.39
CA SER A 246 9.84 12.18 -19.15
C SER A 246 11.12 11.67 -19.81
N SER A 247 11.26 11.87 -21.10
CA SER A 247 12.53 11.64 -21.76
C SER A 247 13.61 12.51 -21.10
N PRO A 248 14.84 12.00 -20.90
CA PRO A 248 15.94 12.85 -20.44
C PRO A 248 16.03 14.08 -21.35
N LYS A 249 15.98 15.28 -20.78
CA LYS A 249 16.27 16.50 -21.56
C LYS A 249 17.66 16.31 -22.17
N LYS A 250 17.72 16.21 -23.49
CA LYS A 250 18.97 16.20 -24.26
C LYS A 250 19.75 17.48 -24.03
#